data_08baf84486e235676abc88d0e6f0cea0
#
_entry.id   08baf84486e235676abc88d0e6f0cea0
#
_cell.length_a   1.000
_cell.length_b   1.000
_cell.length_c   1.000
_cell.angle_alpha   90.00
_cell.angle_beta   90.00
_cell.angle_gamma   90.00
#
_symmetry.space_group_name_H-M   'P 1'
#
loop_
_entity.id
_entity.type
_entity.pdbx_description
1 polymer ?
#
loop_
_entity_poly.entity_id
_entity_poly.type
_entity_poly.pdbx_seq_one_letter_code
_entity_poly.pdbx_strand_id
1 'polypeptide(L)'
;MPPSIKSRLDCHLNLVAKVHKFLPISKVVVEVAKFDIQKIKNPDIKGVEYQQGEQLGFWNVREYVLDRDNHTCQCCKGKSGSDILETHHITPRKDGGSNAPSNLVTLCKPCHDDLHAHNKTLNIEIDNTSYKAETFMSILRKYLVIGLREKYDNVKCTYGYITKYTRIKNHLKKDHNIDARCISGNPLAKPNGEVYIVKKVRCHNRQLHKFKTSKGGKRKVNQSPYIVHGYRLFDTVNFNGKICFVYSRRTSGSFLIKDIDGNTISESITYKKLKLVEKRKGWIFDVRKS
;
A
#
# COMPACT_ATOMS: atom_id res chain seq x y z
N MET A 1 -4.31 -4.30 -13.70
CA MET A 1 -3.96 -4.12 -12.26
C MET A 1 -3.09 -2.88 -12.10
N PRO A 2 -3.37 -1.97 -11.14
CA PRO A 2 -2.56 -0.79 -10.89
C PRO A 2 -1.09 -1.12 -10.59
N PRO A 3 -0.12 -0.31 -11.06
CA PRO A 3 1.31 -0.59 -10.88
C PRO A 3 1.74 -0.75 -9.42
N SER A 4 1.12 -0.01 -8.50
CA SER A 4 1.40 -0.11 -7.06
C SER A 4 0.98 -1.46 -6.47
N ILE A 5 -0.15 -2.01 -6.90
CA ILE A 5 -0.63 -3.33 -6.48
C ILE A 5 0.27 -4.41 -7.08
N LYS A 6 0.58 -4.30 -8.39
CA LYS A 6 1.49 -5.22 -9.06
C LYS A 6 2.85 -5.30 -8.36
N SER A 7 3.46 -4.15 -8.05
CA SER A 7 4.74 -4.11 -7.35
C SER A 7 4.70 -4.80 -5.98
N ARG A 8 3.60 -4.67 -5.24
CA ARG A 8 3.44 -5.37 -3.95
C ARG A 8 3.21 -6.86 -4.14
N LEU A 9 2.39 -7.25 -5.11
CA LEU A 9 2.18 -8.65 -5.47
C LEU A 9 3.50 -9.33 -5.83
N ASP A 10 4.26 -8.74 -6.75
CA ASP A 10 5.57 -9.24 -7.18
C ASP A 10 6.55 -9.38 -6.00
N CYS A 11 6.51 -8.46 -5.05
CA CYS A 11 7.33 -8.58 -3.84
C CYS A 11 6.98 -9.82 -3.00
N HIS A 12 5.68 -10.11 -2.79
CA HIS A 12 5.27 -11.30 -2.05
C HIS A 12 5.65 -12.59 -2.79
N LEU A 13 5.38 -12.66 -4.09
CA LEU A 13 5.73 -13.82 -4.92
C LEU A 13 7.24 -14.06 -4.94
N ASN A 14 8.04 -13.00 -5.05
CA ASN A 14 9.50 -13.09 -5.01
C ASN A 14 10.03 -13.51 -3.63
N LEU A 15 9.38 -13.09 -2.53
CA LEU A 15 9.74 -13.54 -1.19
C LEU A 15 9.52 -15.05 -1.05
N VAL A 16 8.33 -15.54 -1.43
CA VAL A 16 8.03 -16.98 -1.39
C VAL A 16 9.00 -17.76 -2.26
N ALA A 17 9.26 -17.29 -3.49
CA ALA A 17 10.25 -17.93 -4.39
C ALA A 17 11.67 -17.92 -3.81
N LYS A 18 12.05 -16.89 -3.04
CA LYS A 18 13.36 -16.86 -2.35
C LYS A 18 13.41 -17.89 -1.23
N VAL A 19 12.36 -18.03 -0.44
CA VAL A 19 12.30 -19.04 0.65
C VAL A 19 12.37 -20.45 0.09
N HIS A 20 11.69 -20.75 -1.01
CA HIS A 20 11.77 -22.05 -1.70
C HIS A 20 13.17 -22.42 -2.20
N LYS A 21 14.07 -21.45 -2.37
CA LYS A 21 15.47 -21.72 -2.76
C LYS A 21 16.34 -22.24 -1.61
N PHE A 22 15.93 -21.96 -0.38
CA PHE A 22 16.73 -22.29 0.82
C PHE A 22 16.10 -23.39 1.67
N LEU A 23 14.77 -23.56 1.58
CA LEU A 23 14.03 -24.50 2.40
C LEU A 23 13.19 -25.45 1.54
N PRO A 24 13.10 -26.74 1.90
CA PRO A 24 12.26 -27.71 1.22
C PRO A 24 10.79 -27.49 1.60
N ILE A 25 10.12 -26.54 0.93
CA ILE A 25 8.74 -26.18 1.21
C ILE A 25 7.80 -27.15 0.51
N SER A 26 7.00 -27.88 1.28
CA SER A 26 6.00 -28.83 0.76
C SER A 26 4.60 -28.22 0.66
N LYS A 27 4.33 -27.14 1.37
CA LYS A 27 3.01 -26.49 1.42
C LYS A 27 3.15 -25.00 1.69
N VAL A 28 2.35 -24.20 0.98
CA VAL A 28 2.18 -22.76 1.25
C VAL A 28 0.79 -22.51 1.80
N VAL A 29 0.68 -21.84 2.95
CA VAL A 29 -0.61 -21.46 3.52
C VAL A 29 -0.69 -19.95 3.61
N VAL A 30 -1.76 -19.39 3.04
CA VAL A 30 -1.98 -17.94 3.00
C VAL A 30 -3.18 -17.61 3.87
N GLU A 31 -2.99 -16.77 4.89
CA GLU A 31 -4.12 -16.17 5.58
C GLU A 31 -4.75 -15.10 4.69
N VAL A 32 -6.04 -15.24 4.45
CA VAL A 32 -6.81 -14.34 3.59
C VAL A 32 -7.92 -13.67 4.40
N ALA A 33 -7.95 -12.33 4.38
CA ALA A 33 -9.05 -11.56 4.90
C ALA A 33 -10.07 -11.30 3.79
N LYS A 34 -11.36 -11.46 4.08
CA LYS A 34 -12.44 -10.98 3.20
C LYS A 34 -12.89 -9.64 3.75
N PHE A 35 -12.68 -8.59 2.98
CA PHE A 35 -13.26 -7.29 3.26
C PHE A 35 -14.53 -7.16 2.41
N ASP A 36 -15.66 -7.20 3.07
CA ASP A 36 -16.96 -6.95 2.46
C ASP A 36 -17.29 -5.48 2.67
N ILE A 37 -17.02 -4.68 1.65
CA ILE A 37 -17.22 -3.23 1.70
C ILE A 37 -18.70 -2.88 1.87
N GLN A 38 -19.61 -3.64 1.27
CA GLN A 38 -21.05 -3.40 1.41
C GLN A 38 -21.51 -3.67 2.85
N LYS A 39 -21.01 -4.76 3.45
CA LYS A 39 -21.31 -5.08 4.86
C LYS A 39 -20.62 -4.14 5.85
N ILE A 40 -19.47 -3.59 5.50
CA ILE A 40 -18.81 -2.53 6.30
C ILE A 40 -19.66 -1.25 6.30
N LYS A 41 -20.24 -0.90 5.15
CA LYS A 41 -21.15 0.25 5.01
C LYS A 41 -22.52 0.01 5.67
N ASN A 42 -23.07 -1.17 5.50
CA ASN A 42 -24.35 -1.60 6.07
C ASN A 42 -24.17 -2.97 6.73
N PRO A 43 -23.99 -3.03 8.06
CA PRO A 43 -23.79 -4.29 8.81
C PRO A 43 -24.92 -5.30 8.67
N ASP A 44 -26.14 -4.83 8.38
CA ASP A 44 -27.36 -5.64 8.31
C ASP A 44 -27.64 -6.20 6.91
N ILE A 45 -26.87 -5.81 5.90
CA ILE A 45 -27.05 -6.26 4.50
C ILE A 45 -27.05 -7.79 4.37
N LYS A 46 -28.05 -8.35 3.68
CA LYS A 46 -28.23 -9.80 3.49
C LYS A 46 -28.72 -10.15 2.09
N GLY A 47 -28.31 -11.33 1.62
CA GLY A 47 -28.86 -11.96 0.41
C GLY A 47 -28.91 -11.06 -0.82
N VAL A 48 -30.10 -10.83 -1.35
CA VAL A 48 -30.37 -10.07 -2.57
C VAL A 48 -29.93 -8.60 -2.47
N GLU A 49 -29.89 -8.02 -1.27
CA GLU A 49 -29.50 -6.61 -1.06
C GLU A 49 -28.06 -6.34 -1.51
N TYR A 50 -27.20 -7.37 -1.53
CA TYR A 50 -25.86 -7.27 -2.12
C TYR A 50 -25.85 -6.96 -3.62
N GLN A 51 -26.93 -7.30 -4.31
CA GLN A 51 -27.11 -7.03 -5.74
C GLN A 51 -27.80 -5.68 -5.98
N GLN A 52 -28.38 -5.09 -4.93
CA GLN A 52 -29.13 -3.83 -4.94
C GLN A 52 -28.26 -2.71 -4.36
N GLY A 53 -27.10 -2.46 -4.99
CA GLY A 53 -26.25 -1.32 -4.60
C GLY A 53 -26.96 0.01 -4.82
N GLU A 54 -26.52 1.07 -4.11
CA GLU A 54 -27.08 2.42 -4.14
C GLU A 54 -27.30 3.00 -5.57
N GLN A 55 -26.57 2.51 -6.55
CA GLN A 55 -26.66 2.96 -7.96
C GLN A 55 -27.47 2.00 -8.86
N LEU A 56 -28.14 1.00 -8.28
CA LEU A 56 -28.95 0.08 -9.06
C LEU A 56 -30.13 0.83 -9.73
N GLY A 57 -30.30 0.63 -11.02
CA GLY A 57 -31.32 1.28 -11.81
C GLY A 57 -30.92 2.64 -12.40
N PHE A 58 -29.76 3.16 -12.03
CA PHE A 58 -29.27 4.42 -12.59
C PHE A 58 -28.28 4.17 -13.74
N TRP A 59 -28.40 4.96 -14.81
CA TRP A 59 -27.54 4.89 -15.99
C TRP A 59 -26.06 5.12 -15.65
N ASN A 60 -25.81 6.07 -14.75
CA ASN A 60 -24.47 6.43 -14.30
C ASN A 60 -24.52 7.13 -12.93
N VAL A 61 -23.34 7.37 -12.34
CA VAL A 61 -23.22 8.02 -11.03
C VAL A 61 -23.80 9.45 -11.00
N ARG A 62 -23.78 10.15 -12.13
CA ARG A 62 -24.36 11.52 -12.23
C ARG A 62 -25.86 11.46 -12.02
N GLU A 63 -26.56 10.58 -12.71
CA GLU A 63 -28.01 10.40 -12.57
C GLU A 63 -28.39 10.00 -11.15
N TYR A 64 -27.65 9.08 -10.55
CA TYR A 64 -27.83 8.74 -9.14
C TYR A 64 -27.67 9.94 -8.21
N VAL A 65 -26.64 10.78 -8.39
CA VAL A 65 -26.40 11.95 -7.55
C VAL A 65 -27.50 13.00 -7.73
N LEU A 66 -27.97 13.22 -8.96
CA LEU A 66 -29.08 14.12 -9.24
C LEU A 66 -30.37 13.66 -8.55
N ASP A 67 -30.68 12.36 -8.63
CA ASP A 67 -31.85 11.75 -7.97
C ASP A 67 -31.74 11.82 -6.44
N ARG A 68 -30.60 11.41 -5.88
CA ARG A 68 -30.32 11.49 -4.43
C ARG A 68 -30.55 12.91 -3.88
N ASP A 69 -30.15 13.90 -4.63
CA ASP A 69 -30.25 15.31 -4.27
C ASP A 69 -31.62 15.92 -4.68
N ASN A 70 -32.59 15.08 -5.09
CA ASN A 70 -33.91 15.45 -5.54
C ASN A 70 -33.89 16.51 -6.66
N HIS A 71 -32.96 16.38 -7.62
CA HIS A 71 -32.76 17.36 -8.69
C HIS A 71 -32.69 18.81 -8.20
N THR A 72 -32.10 19.02 -7.01
CA THR A 72 -32.05 20.33 -6.35
C THR A 72 -30.59 20.69 -6.06
N CYS A 73 -30.24 21.94 -6.37
CA CYS A 73 -28.92 22.48 -6.04
C CYS A 73 -28.68 22.45 -4.52
N GLN A 74 -27.67 21.75 -4.08
CA GLN A 74 -27.36 21.59 -2.65
C GLN A 74 -26.72 22.87 -2.04
N CYS A 75 -26.27 23.81 -2.86
CA CYS A 75 -25.74 25.11 -2.41
C CYS A 75 -26.85 26.12 -2.14
N CYS A 76 -27.66 26.45 -3.14
CA CYS A 76 -28.71 27.48 -3.01
C CYS A 76 -30.12 26.91 -2.70
N LYS A 77 -30.26 25.59 -2.65
CA LYS A 77 -31.53 24.88 -2.39
C LYS A 77 -32.65 25.33 -3.35
N GLY A 78 -32.31 25.47 -4.64
CA GLY A 78 -33.24 25.87 -5.69
C GLY A 78 -33.49 27.40 -5.83
N LYS A 79 -32.92 28.22 -4.95
CA LYS A 79 -33.17 29.67 -4.94
C LYS A 79 -32.72 30.42 -6.20
N SER A 80 -31.80 29.86 -6.99
CA SER A 80 -31.30 30.50 -8.22
C SER A 80 -32.28 30.43 -9.38
N GLY A 81 -33.30 29.57 -9.32
CA GLY A 81 -34.25 29.35 -10.42
C GLY A 81 -33.63 28.74 -11.68
N SER A 82 -32.40 28.25 -11.63
CA SER A 82 -31.73 27.67 -12.80
C SER A 82 -32.11 26.20 -12.96
N ASP A 83 -32.58 25.82 -14.15
CA ASP A 83 -32.92 24.45 -14.52
C ASP A 83 -31.69 23.61 -14.91
N ILE A 84 -30.51 24.26 -15.11
CA ILE A 84 -29.29 23.57 -15.47
C ILE A 84 -28.60 23.10 -14.20
N LEU A 85 -28.57 21.76 -14.02
CA LEU A 85 -27.90 21.08 -12.90
C LEU A 85 -26.65 20.38 -13.34
N GLU A 86 -25.59 20.49 -12.56
CA GLU A 86 -24.28 19.86 -12.78
C GLU A 86 -23.86 19.08 -11.55
N THR A 87 -23.08 18.02 -11.76
CA THR A 87 -22.50 17.23 -10.68
C THR A 87 -21.08 17.71 -10.42
N HIS A 88 -20.84 18.23 -9.22
CA HIS A 88 -19.58 18.82 -8.79
C HIS A 88 -18.82 17.89 -7.84
N HIS A 89 -17.48 17.85 -7.96
CA HIS A 89 -16.62 17.14 -7.00
C HIS A 89 -16.36 18.02 -5.79
N ILE A 90 -16.81 17.60 -4.61
CA ILE A 90 -16.57 18.32 -3.35
C ILE A 90 -15.07 18.42 -3.08
N THR A 91 -14.35 17.28 -3.15
CA THR A 91 -12.88 17.28 -3.24
C THR A 91 -12.49 17.16 -4.70
N PRO A 92 -11.78 18.15 -5.29
CA PRO A 92 -11.37 18.12 -6.69
C PRO A 92 -10.50 16.91 -7.04
N ARG A 93 -10.57 16.42 -8.26
CA ARG A 93 -9.73 15.29 -8.74
C ARG A 93 -8.24 15.56 -8.60
N LYS A 94 -7.81 16.80 -8.81
CA LYS A 94 -6.39 17.22 -8.65
C LYS A 94 -5.89 17.03 -7.23
N ASP A 95 -6.79 17.15 -6.23
CA ASP A 95 -6.51 17.03 -4.80
C ASP A 95 -6.81 15.60 -4.27
N GLY A 96 -7.00 14.64 -5.19
CA GLY A 96 -7.20 13.22 -4.88
C GLY A 96 -8.66 12.82 -4.72
N GLY A 97 -9.62 13.69 -5.04
CA GLY A 97 -11.04 13.37 -5.02
C GLY A 97 -11.43 12.24 -5.98
N SER A 98 -12.37 11.40 -5.55
CA SER A 98 -12.87 10.24 -6.31
C SER A 98 -14.22 10.55 -6.96
N ASN A 99 -14.66 9.66 -7.87
CA ASN A 99 -16.03 9.70 -8.44
C ASN A 99 -17.05 8.96 -7.55
N ALA A 100 -16.73 8.70 -6.30
CA ALA A 100 -17.71 8.11 -5.38
C ALA A 100 -18.88 9.06 -5.16
N PRO A 101 -20.13 8.56 -5.04
CA PRO A 101 -21.29 9.41 -4.79
C PRO A 101 -21.11 10.34 -3.59
N SER A 102 -20.44 9.90 -2.53
CA SER A 102 -20.13 10.70 -1.33
C SER A 102 -19.25 11.93 -1.61
N ASN A 103 -18.45 11.91 -2.70
CA ASN A 103 -17.63 13.05 -3.11
C ASN A 103 -18.29 13.90 -4.20
N LEU A 104 -19.52 13.62 -4.56
CA LEU A 104 -20.26 14.30 -5.62
C LEU A 104 -21.50 14.99 -5.05
N VAL A 105 -21.84 16.15 -5.60
CA VAL A 105 -22.99 16.95 -5.18
C VAL A 105 -23.63 17.63 -6.38
N THR A 106 -24.95 17.78 -6.34
CA THR A 106 -25.71 18.51 -7.35
C THR A 106 -25.66 20.01 -7.11
N LEU A 107 -25.22 20.75 -8.10
CA LEU A 107 -25.22 22.22 -8.11
C LEU A 107 -25.94 22.76 -9.34
N CYS A 108 -26.60 23.90 -9.22
CA CYS A 108 -27.03 24.64 -10.39
C CYS A 108 -25.86 25.39 -11.03
N LYS A 109 -25.94 25.66 -12.33
CA LYS A 109 -24.84 26.29 -13.06
C LYS A 109 -24.32 27.57 -12.42
N PRO A 110 -25.14 28.55 -11.96
CA PRO A 110 -24.66 29.75 -11.28
C PRO A 110 -23.83 29.43 -10.02
N CYS A 111 -24.28 28.48 -9.17
CA CYS A 111 -23.55 28.11 -7.96
C CYS A 111 -22.27 27.37 -8.27
N HIS A 112 -22.24 26.56 -9.34
CA HIS A 112 -21.07 25.87 -9.81
C HIS A 112 -19.98 26.84 -10.30
N ASP A 113 -20.38 27.83 -11.10
CA ASP A 113 -19.47 28.86 -11.61
C ASP A 113 -18.93 29.74 -10.46
N ASP A 114 -19.77 30.15 -9.51
CA ASP A 114 -19.36 30.89 -8.31
C ASP A 114 -18.36 30.16 -7.44
N LEU A 115 -18.49 28.82 -7.30
CA LEU A 115 -17.53 28.00 -6.58
C LEU A 115 -16.17 27.95 -7.29
N HIS A 116 -16.17 27.81 -8.61
CA HIS A 116 -14.92 27.82 -9.39
C HIS A 116 -14.26 29.21 -9.41
N ALA A 117 -15.05 30.28 -9.32
CA ALA A 117 -14.57 31.66 -9.17
C ALA A 117 -14.16 32.03 -7.73
N HIS A 118 -14.24 31.07 -6.78
CA HIS A 118 -13.98 31.28 -5.36
C HIS A 118 -14.88 32.34 -4.67
N ASN A 119 -16.05 32.65 -5.26
CA ASN A 119 -17.03 33.59 -4.70
C ASN A 119 -17.92 32.93 -3.65
N LYS A 120 -17.97 31.60 -3.63
CA LYS A 120 -18.76 30.81 -2.67
C LYS A 120 -17.94 29.64 -2.12
N THR A 121 -18.32 29.18 -0.93
CA THR A 121 -17.81 27.98 -0.31
C THR A 121 -18.93 26.98 -0.10
N LEU A 122 -18.61 25.68 -0.26
CA LEU A 122 -19.54 24.60 0.00
C LEU A 122 -19.34 24.10 1.44
N ASN A 123 -20.33 24.35 2.31
CA ASN A 123 -20.38 23.81 3.66
C ASN A 123 -21.17 22.48 3.62
N ILE A 124 -20.53 21.42 3.10
CA ILE A 124 -21.10 20.07 3.08
C ILE A 124 -20.14 19.18 3.84
N GLU A 125 -20.63 18.52 4.87
CA GLU A 125 -19.88 17.46 5.53
C GLU A 125 -19.72 16.28 4.57
N ILE A 126 -18.46 15.96 4.28
CA ILE A 126 -18.12 14.82 3.42
C ILE A 126 -17.94 13.60 4.33
N ASP A 127 -18.67 12.53 4.03
CA ASP A 127 -18.26 11.20 4.53
C ASP A 127 -16.95 10.80 3.84
N ASN A 128 -15.84 11.12 4.51
CA ASN A 128 -14.48 10.83 4.05
C ASN A 128 -14.09 9.36 4.26
N THR A 129 -15.04 8.48 4.53
CA THR A 129 -14.75 7.04 4.70
C THR A 129 -14.13 6.49 3.42
N SER A 130 -12.86 6.17 3.50
CA SER A 130 -12.08 5.68 2.36
C SER A 130 -11.83 4.18 2.50
N TYR A 131 -12.42 3.40 1.61
CA TYR A 131 -12.20 1.93 1.51
C TYR A 131 -11.05 1.56 0.58
N LYS A 132 -10.08 2.48 0.39
CA LYS A 132 -8.92 2.26 -0.49
C LYS A 132 -8.05 1.10 -0.01
N ALA A 133 -7.88 0.95 1.30
CA ALA A 133 -7.08 -0.12 1.88
C ALA A 133 -7.75 -1.48 1.70
N GLU A 134 -9.05 -1.58 1.95
CA GLU A 134 -9.86 -2.79 1.82
C GLU A 134 -9.93 -3.25 0.36
N THR A 135 -10.18 -2.32 -0.56
CA THR A 135 -10.18 -2.57 -2.00
C THR A 135 -8.81 -3.05 -2.47
N PHE A 136 -7.75 -2.36 -2.03
CA PHE A 136 -6.37 -2.73 -2.33
C PHE A 136 -6.06 -4.16 -1.86
N MET A 137 -6.40 -4.49 -0.62
CA MET A 137 -6.17 -5.81 -0.03
C MET A 137 -7.00 -6.90 -0.69
N SER A 138 -8.23 -6.61 -1.09
CA SER A 138 -9.10 -7.54 -1.82
C SER A 138 -8.51 -7.93 -3.18
N ILE A 139 -7.99 -6.95 -3.93
CA ILE A 139 -7.32 -7.18 -5.20
C ILE A 139 -6.01 -7.95 -4.98
N LEU A 140 -5.16 -7.48 -4.07
CA LEU A 140 -3.86 -8.10 -3.78
C LEU A 140 -4.02 -9.58 -3.39
N ARG A 141 -4.97 -9.88 -2.49
CA ARG A 141 -5.26 -11.24 -2.03
C ARG A 141 -5.65 -12.17 -3.19
N LYS A 142 -6.59 -11.72 -4.05
CA LYS A 142 -7.05 -12.52 -5.20
C LYS A 142 -5.86 -12.92 -6.09
N TYR A 143 -5.07 -11.95 -6.49
CA TYR A 143 -3.95 -12.20 -7.40
C TYR A 143 -2.77 -12.89 -6.74
N LEU A 144 -2.56 -12.71 -5.41
CA LEU A 144 -1.54 -13.44 -4.67
C LEU A 144 -1.83 -14.95 -4.68
N VAL A 145 -3.07 -15.33 -4.36
CA VAL A 145 -3.46 -16.74 -4.34
C VAL A 145 -3.37 -17.35 -5.75
N ILE A 146 -3.82 -16.63 -6.79
CA ILE A 146 -3.69 -17.06 -8.18
C ILE A 146 -2.22 -17.28 -8.54
N GLY A 147 -1.38 -16.26 -8.36
CA GLY A 147 0.03 -16.34 -8.74
C GLY A 147 0.87 -17.34 -7.93
N LEU A 148 0.43 -17.69 -6.72
CA LEU A 148 1.03 -18.78 -5.96
C LEU A 148 0.61 -20.15 -6.53
N ARG A 149 -0.68 -20.34 -6.84
CA ARG A 149 -1.20 -21.59 -7.42
C ARG A 149 -0.68 -21.89 -8.82
N GLU A 150 -0.32 -20.88 -9.58
CA GLU A 150 0.35 -21.04 -10.88
C GLU A 150 1.78 -21.60 -10.75
N LYS A 151 2.40 -21.45 -9.58
CA LYS A 151 3.81 -21.83 -9.34
C LYS A 151 4.00 -23.00 -8.41
N TYR A 152 3.02 -23.28 -7.56
CA TYR A 152 3.13 -24.27 -6.48
C TYR A 152 1.84 -25.08 -6.36
N ASP A 153 1.94 -26.39 -6.35
CA ASP A 153 0.79 -27.30 -6.37
C ASP A 153 0.00 -27.30 -5.05
N ASN A 154 0.68 -27.12 -3.92
CA ASN A 154 0.06 -27.23 -2.60
C ASN A 154 -0.11 -25.86 -1.93
N VAL A 155 -1.04 -25.07 -2.43
CA VAL A 155 -1.39 -23.74 -1.87
C VAL A 155 -2.76 -23.80 -1.21
N LYS A 156 -2.81 -23.59 0.12
CA LYS A 156 -4.03 -23.54 0.92
C LYS A 156 -4.31 -22.13 1.42
N CYS A 157 -5.57 -21.84 1.66
CA CYS A 157 -6.01 -20.59 2.28
C CYS A 157 -6.57 -20.86 3.67
N THR A 158 -6.32 -19.95 4.61
CA THR A 158 -6.93 -19.92 5.95
C THR A 158 -7.45 -18.53 6.25
N TYR A 159 -8.12 -18.37 7.39
CA TYR A 159 -8.75 -17.12 7.81
C TYR A 159 -8.28 -16.70 9.20
N GLY A 160 -8.26 -15.41 9.47
CA GLY A 160 -7.77 -14.85 10.73
C GLY A 160 -8.48 -15.36 11.98
N TYR A 161 -9.78 -15.70 11.90
CA TYR A 161 -10.50 -16.30 13.03
C TYR A 161 -9.98 -17.71 13.36
N ILE A 162 -9.57 -18.50 12.37
CA ILE A 162 -8.97 -19.83 12.56
C ILE A 162 -7.61 -19.68 13.22
N THR A 163 -6.78 -18.74 12.74
CA THR A 163 -5.48 -18.42 13.34
C THR A 163 -5.64 -18.01 14.80
N LYS A 164 -6.60 -17.11 15.08
CA LYS A 164 -6.91 -16.67 16.45
C LYS A 164 -7.34 -17.83 17.33
N TYR A 165 -8.27 -18.66 16.87
CA TYR A 165 -8.75 -19.84 17.61
C TYR A 165 -7.61 -20.80 17.93
N THR A 166 -6.81 -21.16 16.94
CA THR A 166 -5.65 -22.06 17.09
C THR A 166 -4.66 -21.52 18.12
N ARG A 167 -4.37 -20.23 18.07
CA ARG A 167 -3.46 -19.58 19.02
C ARG A 167 -3.98 -19.62 20.44
N ILE A 168 -5.27 -19.26 20.65
CA ILE A 168 -5.91 -19.27 21.99
C ILE A 168 -5.99 -20.68 22.55
N LYS A 169 -6.42 -21.65 21.74
CA LYS A 169 -6.50 -23.08 22.14
C LYS A 169 -5.17 -23.64 22.64
N ASN A 170 -4.06 -23.15 22.08
CA ASN A 170 -2.71 -23.61 22.45
C ASN A 170 -2.04 -22.69 23.49
N HIS A 171 -2.76 -21.75 24.11
CA HIS A 171 -2.26 -20.79 25.12
C HIS A 171 -1.04 -19.98 24.67
N LEU A 172 -0.96 -19.66 23.36
CA LEU A 172 0.17 -18.94 22.76
C LEU A 172 -0.06 -17.42 22.80
N LYS A 173 1.02 -16.66 23.03
CA LYS A 173 0.99 -15.20 22.97
C LYS A 173 0.72 -14.72 21.53
N LYS A 174 0.15 -13.51 21.41
CA LYS A 174 -0.06 -12.89 20.10
C LYS A 174 1.27 -12.30 19.61
N ASP A 175 1.82 -12.90 18.55
CA ASP A 175 2.99 -12.40 17.84
C ASP A 175 2.93 -12.86 16.38
N HIS A 176 3.59 -12.14 15.48
CA HIS A 176 3.57 -12.45 14.04
C HIS A 176 4.17 -13.82 13.71
N ASN A 177 5.26 -14.19 14.36
CA ASN A 177 5.89 -15.49 14.17
C ASN A 177 5.01 -16.63 14.70
N ILE A 178 4.29 -16.42 15.80
CA ILE A 178 3.36 -17.38 16.41
C ILE A 178 2.12 -17.53 15.53
N ASP A 179 1.55 -16.43 15.03
CA ASP A 179 0.43 -16.46 14.11
C ASP A 179 0.83 -17.20 12.81
N ALA A 180 2.05 -16.98 12.29
CA ALA A 180 2.56 -17.72 11.14
C ALA A 180 2.67 -19.22 11.40
N ARG A 181 3.11 -19.67 12.60
CA ARG A 181 3.11 -21.09 12.99
C ARG A 181 1.69 -21.65 13.06
N CYS A 182 0.74 -20.91 13.61
CA CYS A 182 -0.68 -21.31 13.62
C CYS A 182 -1.23 -21.47 12.20
N ILE A 183 -0.91 -20.54 11.30
CA ILE A 183 -1.29 -20.57 9.88
C ILE A 183 -0.69 -21.78 9.16
N SER A 184 0.55 -22.12 9.43
CA SER A 184 1.22 -23.27 8.81
C SER A 184 0.65 -24.64 9.24
N GLY A 185 -0.14 -24.66 10.33
CA GLY A 185 -0.70 -25.86 10.93
C GLY A 185 0.22 -26.56 11.95
N ASN A 186 1.31 -25.90 12.36
CA ASN A 186 2.21 -26.40 13.40
C ASN A 186 2.43 -25.36 14.52
N PRO A 187 1.40 -25.10 15.35
CA PRO A 187 1.44 -24.06 16.37
C PRO A 187 2.49 -24.30 17.46
N LEU A 188 2.82 -25.58 17.72
CA LEU A 188 3.77 -26.00 18.76
C LEU A 188 5.20 -26.21 18.23
N ALA A 189 5.49 -25.82 16.98
CA ALA A 189 6.84 -25.91 16.42
C ALA A 189 7.84 -25.17 17.32
N LYS A 190 8.94 -25.85 17.66
CA LYS A 190 10.03 -25.25 18.43
C LYS A 190 10.93 -24.43 17.49
N PRO A 191 11.29 -23.19 17.86
CA PRO A 191 12.26 -22.41 17.08
C PRO A 191 13.64 -23.08 17.14
N ASN A 192 14.43 -22.91 16.09
CA ASN A 192 15.80 -23.42 16.01
C ASN A 192 16.84 -22.49 16.65
N GLY A 193 16.39 -21.43 17.35
CA GLY A 193 17.28 -20.44 17.95
C GLY A 193 17.72 -19.32 17.00
N GLU A 194 17.27 -19.32 15.75
CA GLU A 194 17.56 -18.28 14.78
C GLU A 194 16.26 -17.56 14.36
N VAL A 195 16.35 -16.24 14.29
CA VAL A 195 15.26 -15.38 13.79
C VAL A 195 15.73 -14.67 12.52
N TYR A 196 15.07 -14.96 11.42
CA TYR A 196 15.28 -14.30 10.14
C TYR A 196 14.43 -13.04 10.07
N ILE A 197 15.06 -11.88 10.14
CA ILE A 197 14.40 -10.60 9.99
C ILE A 197 14.35 -10.24 8.51
N VAL A 198 13.16 -9.99 7.99
CA VAL A 198 12.94 -9.67 6.59
C VAL A 198 12.25 -8.34 6.49
N LYS A 199 12.89 -7.35 5.85
CA LYS A 199 12.35 -6.01 5.68
C LYS A 199 12.21 -5.66 4.21
N LYS A 200 10.98 -5.26 3.82
CA LYS A 200 10.74 -4.74 2.49
C LYS A 200 11.34 -3.35 2.34
N VAL A 201 12.13 -3.14 1.29
CA VAL A 201 12.71 -1.85 0.98
C VAL A 201 12.27 -1.35 -0.38
N ARG A 202 11.97 -0.05 -0.46
CA ARG A 202 11.55 0.62 -1.67
C ARG A 202 12.56 1.73 -2.00
N CYS A 203 13.16 1.64 -3.18
CA CYS A 203 13.93 2.75 -3.71
C CYS A 203 13.02 3.70 -4.47
N HIS A 204 12.97 4.95 -4.04
CA HIS A 204 12.40 6.02 -4.82
C HIS A 204 13.50 6.52 -5.79
N ASN A 205 13.55 5.93 -6.98
CA ASN A 205 14.52 6.33 -8.00
C ASN A 205 14.08 7.56 -8.81
N ARG A 206 12.99 8.21 -8.40
CA ARG A 206 12.53 9.41 -9.06
C ARG A 206 13.54 10.52 -8.81
N GLN A 207 14.24 10.94 -9.86
CA GLN A 207 15.06 12.14 -9.81
C GLN A 207 14.12 13.35 -9.75
N LEU A 208 14.06 13.99 -8.59
CA LEU A 208 13.34 15.24 -8.42
C LEU A 208 14.30 16.37 -8.79
N HIS A 209 13.99 17.05 -9.88
CA HIS A 209 14.70 18.27 -10.25
C HIS A 209 14.15 19.43 -9.42
N LYS A 210 14.91 19.89 -8.44
CA LYS A 210 14.56 21.10 -7.70
C LYS A 210 15.00 22.33 -8.49
N PHE A 211 14.05 23.21 -8.75
CA PHE A 211 14.31 24.52 -9.29
C PHE A 211 14.95 25.40 -8.20
N LYS A 212 16.12 25.98 -8.48
CA LYS A 212 16.79 26.96 -7.60
C LYS A 212 16.85 28.28 -8.31
N THR A 213 15.98 29.22 -7.95
CA THR A 213 15.96 30.59 -8.47
C THR A 213 17.27 31.34 -8.21
N SER A 214 17.88 31.14 -7.04
CA SER A 214 19.15 31.78 -6.63
C SER A 214 20.38 31.40 -7.47
N LYS A 215 20.25 30.49 -8.43
CA LYS A 215 21.34 30.03 -9.32
C LYS A 215 20.93 30.07 -10.79
N GLY A 216 20.30 31.15 -11.24
CA GLY A 216 19.93 31.38 -12.62
C GLY A 216 18.87 30.39 -13.14
N GLY A 217 17.99 29.90 -12.30
CA GLY A 217 16.87 29.05 -12.69
C GLY A 217 17.24 27.65 -13.21
N LYS A 218 18.47 27.21 -13.06
CA LYS A 218 18.89 25.87 -13.53
C LYS A 218 18.34 24.77 -12.62
N ARG A 219 17.72 23.76 -13.23
CA ARG A 219 17.29 22.55 -12.52
C ARG A 219 18.50 21.69 -12.19
N LYS A 220 18.70 21.39 -10.90
CA LYS A 220 19.75 20.46 -10.47
C LYS A 220 19.14 19.11 -10.08
N VAL A 221 19.79 18.04 -10.50
CA VAL A 221 19.51 16.69 -10.01
C VAL A 221 19.88 16.65 -8.52
N ASN A 222 18.92 16.27 -7.66
CA ASN A 222 19.12 16.26 -6.21
C ASN A 222 19.34 14.85 -5.63
N GLN A 223 19.54 13.86 -6.48
CA GLN A 223 19.78 12.47 -6.08
C GLN A 223 21.02 11.94 -6.81
N SER A 224 21.76 11.08 -6.08
CA SER A 224 22.87 10.35 -6.67
C SER A 224 22.39 9.42 -7.80
N PRO A 225 23.26 9.08 -8.77
CA PRO A 225 22.98 8.08 -9.77
C PRO A 225 22.47 6.75 -9.15
N TYR A 226 21.76 5.94 -9.93
CA TYR A 226 21.22 4.66 -9.46
C TYR A 226 22.30 3.71 -8.93
N ILE A 227 23.47 3.72 -9.56
CA ILE A 227 24.66 2.99 -9.12
C ILE A 227 25.76 4.00 -8.85
N VAL A 228 26.42 3.90 -7.71
CA VAL A 228 27.60 4.71 -7.33
C VAL A 228 28.70 3.74 -6.86
N HIS A 229 29.85 3.76 -7.52
CA HIS A 229 30.97 2.83 -7.26
C HIS A 229 30.54 1.35 -7.14
N GLY A 230 29.60 0.92 -8.00
CA GLY A 230 29.07 -0.46 -8.01
C GLY A 230 27.94 -0.76 -7.02
N TYR A 231 27.61 0.16 -6.11
CA TYR A 231 26.60 -0.03 -5.08
C TYR A 231 25.27 0.68 -5.40
N ARG A 232 24.19 0.05 -4.97
CA ARG A 232 22.81 0.59 -5.02
C ARG A 232 22.28 0.85 -3.61
N LEU A 233 21.22 1.63 -3.47
CA LEU A 233 20.52 1.76 -2.19
C LEU A 233 20.02 0.38 -1.72
N PHE A 234 20.19 0.12 -0.43
CA PHE A 234 19.83 -1.12 0.26
C PHE A 234 20.57 -2.37 -0.24
N ASP A 235 21.71 -2.22 -0.94
CA ASP A 235 22.63 -3.35 -1.11
C ASP A 235 23.16 -3.77 0.26
N THR A 236 23.25 -5.09 0.47
CA THR A 236 23.79 -5.67 1.70
C THR A 236 25.33 -5.66 1.63
N VAL A 237 25.95 -5.11 2.65
CA VAL A 237 27.40 -4.99 2.76
C VAL A 237 27.90 -5.51 4.10
N ASN A 238 29.12 -6.03 4.10
CA ASN A 238 29.84 -6.32 5.33
C ASN A 238 30.79 -5.15 5.65
N PHE A 239 30.70 -4.69 6.88
CA PHE A 239 31.62 -3.69 7.44
C PHE A 239 32.09 -4.17 8.81
N ASN A 240 33.39 -4.42 8.96
CA ASN A 240 34.01 -4.91 10.20
C ASN A 240 33.30 -6.15 10.79
N GLY A 241 32.97 -7.12 9.93
CA GLY A 241 32.29 -8.36 10.34
C GLY A 241 30.77 -8.24 10.54
N LYS A 242 30.21 -7.02 10.49
CA LYS A 242 28.76 -6.79 10.66
C LYS A 242 28.05 -6.65 9.33
N ILE A 243 26.86 -7.23 9.22
CA ILE A 243 25.95 -7.01 8.09
C ILE A 243 25.28 -5.66 8.23
N CYS A 244 25.38 -4.86 7.19
CA CYS A 244 24.82 -3.52 7.11
C CYS A 244 24.18 -3.30 5.74
N PHE A 245 23.44 -2.20 5.61
CA PHE A 245 22.73 -1.84 4.38
C PHE A 245 23.09 -0.41 3.95
N VAL A 246 23.24 -0.20 2.64
CA VAL A 246 23.57 1.11 2.09
C VAL A 246 22.33 1.99 2.05
N TYR A 247 22.27 3.02 2.89
CA TYR A 247 21.12 3.95 2.96
C TYR A 247 21.32 5.27 2.19
N SER A 248 22.56 5.68 2.00
CA SER A 248 22.88 6.84 1.14
C SER A 248 24.22 6.64 0.44
N ARG A 249 24.36 7.24 -0.72
CA ARG A 249 25.56 7.17 -1.54
C ARG A 249 25.86 8.55 -2.09
N ARG A 250 27.05 9.03 -1.85
CA ARG A 250 27.56 10.26 -2.48
C ARG A 250 28.48 9.89 -3.62
N THR A 251 28.46 10.63 -4.70
CA THR A 251 29.33 10.42 -5.88
C THR A 251 30.82 10.50 -5.52
N SER A 252 31.16 11.21 -4.44
CA SER A 252 32.51 11.24 -3.86
C SER A 252 33.00 9.90 -3.27
N GLY A 253 32.10 8.91 -3.17
CA GLY A 253 32.41 7.58 -2.61
C GLY A 253 32.18 7.45 -1.12
N SER A 254 31.55 8.42 -0.47
CA SER A 254 31.18 8.39 0.93
C SER A 254 29.73 7.91 1.08
N PHE A 255 29.48 6.89 1.91
CA PHE A 255 28.20 6.24 2.08
C PHE A 255 27.70 6.31 3.53
N LEU A 256 26.38 6.37 3.69
CA LEU A 256 25.69 6.13 4.96
C LEU A 256 25.27 4.66 5.01
N ILE A 257 25.68 3.95 6.05
CA ILE A 257 25.28 2.56 6.28
C ILE A 257 24.53 2.43 7.61
N LYS A 258 23.53 1.58 7.60
CA LYS A 258 22.66 1.28 8.76
C LYS A 258 22.47 -0.22 8.92
N ASP A 259 22.08 -0.64 10.14
CA ASP A 259 21.60 -2.00 10.37
C ASP A 259 20.16 -2.18 9.84
N ILE A 260 19.60 -3.38 10.03
CA ILE A 260 18.23 -3.70 9.58
C ILE A 260 17.15 -2.92 10.36
N ASP A 261 17.41 -2.53 11.61
CA ASP A 261 16.47 -1.77 12.42
C ASP A 261 16.46 -0.29 12.04
N GLY A 262 17.47 0.16 11.30
CA GLY A 262 17.60 1.54 10.86
C GLY A 262 18.56 2.36 11.73
N ASN A 263 19.25 1.73 12.68
CA ASN A 263 20.28 2.40 13.47
C ASN A 263 21.48 2.71 12.59
N THR A 264 22.03 3.90 12.74
CA THR A 264 23.19 4.35 11.97
C THR A 264 24.46 3.67 12.48
N ILE A 265 25.13 2.91 11.59
CA ILE A 265 26.44 2.31 11.87
C ILE A 265 27.55 3.30 11.52
N SER A 266 27.42 3.99 10.39
CA SER A 266 28.32 5.07 10.01
C SER A 266 27.60 6.06 9.08
N GLU A 267 27.73 7.35 9.35
CA GLU A 267 27.14 8.40 8.51
C GLU A 267 27.95 8.68 7.23
N SER A 268 29.25 8.37 7.27
CA SER A 268 30.18 8.70 6.20
C SER A 268 31.35 7.71 6.15
N ILE A 269 31.13 6.59 5.47
CA ILE A 269 32.16 5.57 5.28
C ILE A 269 32.57 5.53 3.80
N THR A 270 33.86 5.39 3.50
CA THR A 270 34.30 5.18 2.12
C THR A 270 33.85 3.82 1.60
N TYR A 271 33.35 3.76 0.38
CA TYR A 271 32.91 2.53 -0.26
C TYR A 271 34.01 1.46 -0.32
N LYS A 272 35.28 1.85 -0.35
CA LYS A 272 36.44 0.95 -0.37
C LYS A 272 36.54 0.05 0.87
N LYS A 273 35.99 0.48 2.02
CA LYS A 273 35.94 -0.30 3.27
C LYS A 273 34.74 -1.23 3.36
N LEU A 274 33.85 -1.22 2.35
CA LEU A 274 32.65 -2.04 2.30
C LEU A 274 32.86 -3.25 1.40
N LYS A 275 32.52 -4.43 1.88
CA LYS A 275 32.46 -5.65 1.07
C LYS A 275 31.02 -5.92 0.68
N LEU A 276 30.72 -5.91 -0.61
CA LEU A 276 29.39 -6.24 -1.13
C LEU A 276 29.07 -7.72 -0.85
N VAL A 277 27.96 -7.98 -0.18
CA VAL A 277 27.46 -9.32 0.12
C VAL A 277 26.37 -9.72 -0.85
N GLU A 278 25.32 -8.88 -0.96
CA GLU A 278 24.19 -9.14 -1.87
C GLU A 278 23.66 -7.84 -2.48
N LYS A 279 23.35 -7.89 -3.77
CA LYS A 279 22.63 -6.80 -4.44
C LYS A 279 21.15 -6.88 -4.12
N ARG A 280 20.56 -5.76 -3.69
CA ARG A 280 19.16 -5.66 -3.33
C ARG A 280 18.19 -6.16 -4.42
N LYS A 281 17.20 -6.96 -4.00
CA LYS A 281 16.09 -7.47 -4.82
C LYS A 281 14.69 -7.14 -4.23
N GLY A 282 14.55 -5.97 -3.55
CA GLY A 282 13.28 -5.53 -2.96
C GLY A 282 13.09 -5.90 -1.50
N TRP A 283 13.87 -6.84 -0.98
CA TRP A 283 13.92 -7.24 0.41
C TRP A 283 15.35 -7.22 0.92
N ILE A 284 15.54 -6.89 2.20
CA ILE A 284 16.78 -7.04 2.94
C ILE A 284 16.57 -8.07 4.06
N PHE A 285 17.62 -8.79 4.39
CA PHE A 285 17.59 -9.90 5.33
C PHE A 285 18.69 -9.74 6.36
N ASP A 286 18.38 -10.12 7.57
CA ASP A 286 19.36 -10.28 8.66
C ASP A 286 19.00 -11.51 9.50
N VAL A 287 19.96 -12.09 10.17
CA VAL A 287 19.78 -13.27 11.00
C VAL A 287 20.25 -12.94 12.41
N ARG A 288 19.38 -13.19 13.38
CA ARG A 288 19.68 -13.00 14.80
C ARG A 288 19.50 -14.30 15.56
N LYS A 289 20.30 -14.49 16.59
CA LYS A 289 20.04 -15.52 17.60
C LYS A 289 18.87 -15.07 18.47
N SER A 290 17.90 -15.96 18.72
CA SER A 290 16.76 -15.72 19.60
C SER A 290 17.15 -15.86 21.05
#